data_4e70e992bdcc5a70d2b4eed48ded7df7
#
_entry.id   4e70e992bdcc5a70d2b4eed48ded7df7
#
_cell.length_a   1.000
_cell.length_b   1.000
_cell.length_c   1.000
_cell.angle_alpha   90.00
_cell.angle_beta   90.00
_cell.angle_gamma   90.00
#
_symmetry.space_group_name_H-M   'P 1'
#
loop_
_entity.id
_entity.type
_entity.pdbx_description
1 polymer ?
#
loop_
_entity_poly.entity_id
_entity_poly.type
_entity_poly.pdbx_seq_one_letter_code
_entity_poly.pdbx_strand_id
1 'polypeptide(L)'
;PRERARFQGYLAAVAVCANTFGPVAGGLLTELFGWRSIFLINVPIALLGALLTWRLPTHTTERVAWQPDPAGLVLFTVFVVSTLLALEQTQRVALNALPLAGGLFALGIVALVLLIRQETRAPSPLIPVALLRRPAIWRSDALAACHGAALVSLITFVPIYLQVVRGESPASTGLLLVPLTVGIGTGSLLTGRLVSRTGRTTVFPVFGLAVVTIDLLVLAFWASGLGTSALAGLLLWHGLFLGTVMGVVQVTVQSASGPLRLGEAAASVQFSRSIGAAFGTAIVATVLFAVLSARNPEAAHSFASMMEYGRQLGPTLPPAEQAAIQADIAAAFRAAFLAMAAFTTAGFFLALTNPLRRI
;
A
#
# COMPACT_ATOMS: atom_id res chain seq x y z
N PRO A 1 -9.15 1.36 -26.20
CA PRO A 1 -9.17 1.75 -24.78
C PRO A 1 -10.26 1.04 -23.98
N ARG A 2 -11.51 0.97 -24.50
CA ARG A 2 -12.66 0.39 -23.77
C ARG A 2 -12.53 -1.11 -23.51
N GLU A 3 -11.98 -1.88 -24.44
CA GLU A 3 -11.71 -3.33 -24.24
C GLU A 3 -10.62 -3.55 -23.18
N ARG A 4 -9.60 -2.70 -23.12
CA ARG A 4 -8.56 -2.76 -22.10
C ARG A 4 -9.11 -2.59 -20.69
N ALA A 5 -10.09 -1.70 -20.48
CA ALA A 5 -10.76 -1.55 -19.19
C ALA A 5 -11.44 -2.84 -18.73
N ARG A 6 -11.98 -3.63 -19.68
CA ARG A 6 -12.58 -4.94 -19.41
C ARG A 6 -11.53 -5.96 -18.95
N PHE A 7 -10.39 -6.05 -19.66
CA PHE A 7 -9.30 -6.95 -19.26
C PHE A 7 -8.63 -6.52 -17.95
N GLN A 8 -8.50 -5.21 -17.70
CA GLN A 8 -8.05 -4.70 -16.40
C GLN A 8 -9.00 -5.11 -15.27
N GLY A 9 -10.31 -5.15 -15.52
CA GLY A 9 -11.28 -5.66 -14.57
C GLY A 9 -11.08 -7.14 -14.22
N TYR A 10 -10.74 -7.98 -15.19
CA TYR A 10 -10.43 -9.40 -14.94
C TYR A 10 -9.13 -9.55 -14.12
N LEU A 11 -8.07 -8.80 -14.47
CA LEU A 11 -6.83 -8.79 -13.70
C LEU A 11 -7.05 -8.33 -12.26
N ALA A 12 -7.87 -7.29 -12.07
CA ALA A 12 -8.25 -6.83 -10.73
C ALA A 12 -9.02 -7.90 -9.96
N ALA A 13 -9.95 -8.62 -10.60
CA ALA A 13 -10.69 -9.71 -9.96
C ALA A 13 -9.75 -10.85 -9.52
N VAL A 14 -8.81 -11.25 -10.38
CA VAL A 14 -7.80 -12.26 -10.04
C VAL A 14 -6.93 -11.80 -8.86
N ALA A 15 -6.48 -10.55 -8.87
CA ALA A 15 -5.69 -9.99 -7.77
C ALA A 15 -6.48 -9.98 -6.45
N VAL A 16 -7.78 -9.67 -6.49
CA VAL A 16 -8.65 -9.70 -5.32
C VAL A 16 -8.83 -11.12 -4.80
N CYS A 17 -9.10 -12.08 -5.69
CA CYS A 17 -9.17 -13.48 -5.29
C CYS A 17 -7.86 -13.94 -4.64
N ALA A 18 -6.72 -13.62 -5.24
CA ALA A 18 -5.42 -13.96 -4.70
C ALA A 18 -5.16 -13.33 -3.31
N ASN A 19 -5.51 -12.06 -3.14
CA ASN A 19 -5.35 -11.37 -1.86
C ASN A 19 -6.31 -11.88 -0.79
N THR A 20 -7.52 -12.31 -1.16
CA THR A 20 -8.52 -12.84 -0.22
C THR A 20 -8.17 -14.26 0.22
N PHE A 21 -7.84 -15.13 -0.73
CA PHE A 21 -7.55 -16.53 -0.45
C PHE A 21 -6.09 -16.76 -0.02
N GLY A 22 -5.17 -15.85 -0.37
CA GLY A 22 -3.75 -15.97 -0.05
C GLY A 22 -3.45 -16.22 1.42
N PRO A 23 -3.91 -15.36 2.35
CA PRO A 23 -3.69 -15.56 3.79
C PRO A 23 -4.29 -16.86 4.32
N VAL A 24 -5.48 -17.24 3.84
CA VAL A 24 -6.15 -18.49 4.25
C VAL A 24 -5.38 -19.70 3.73
N ALA A 25 -5.03 -19.71 2.45
CA ALA A 25 -4.25 -20.78 1.85
C ALA A 25 -2.84 -20.87 2.46
N GLY A 26 -2.19 -19.70 2.68
CA GLY A 26 -0.88 -19.62 3.32
C GLY A 26 -0.90 -20.14 4.76
N GLY A 27 -1.93 -19.80 5.54
CA GLY A 27 -2.12 -20.30 6.90
C GLY A 27 -2.30 -21.82 6.92
N LEU A 28 -3.18 -22.37 6.11
CA LEU A 28 -3.42 -23.81 5.99
C LEU A 28 -2.16 -24.56 5.54
N LEU A 29 -1.47 -24.05 4.52
CA LEU A 29 -0.22 -24.64 4.04
C LEU A 29 0.87 -24.66 5.12
N THR A 30 0.98 -23.58 5.90
CA THR A 30 1.95 -23.48 6.99
C THR A 30 1.62 -24.46 8.11
N GLU A 31 0.35 -24.60 8.46
CA GLU A 31 -0.10 -25.47 9.53
C GLU A 31 0.05 -26.97 9.17
N LEU A 32 -0.31 -27.34 7.92
CA LEU A 32 -0.30 -28.73 7.49
C LEU A 32 1.07 -29.23 6.98
N PHE A 33 1.83 -28.36 6.32
CA PHE A 33 3.06 -28.73 5.61
C PHE A 33 4.29 -27.90 5.99
N GLY A 34 4.14 -26.96 6.93
CA GLY A 34 5.19 -26.05 7.36
C GLY A 34 5.39 -24.87 6.39
N TRP A 35 6.06 -23.80 6.84
CA TRP A 35 6.21 -22.53 6.13
C TRP A 35 6.88 -22.64 4.74
N ARG A 36 7.72 -23.67 4.51
CA ARG A 36 8.39 -23.92 3.23
C ARG A 36 7.42 -24.26 2.10
N SER A 37 6.26 -24.85 2.42
CA SER A 37 5.22 -25.20 1.45
C SER A 37 4.66 -23.99 0.70
N ILE A 38 4.63 -22.80 1.34
CA ILE A 38 4.19 -21.55 0.72
C ILE A 38 5.07 -21.19 -0.49
N PHE A 39 6.37 -21.47 -0.42
CA PHE A 39 7.28 -21.22 -1.54
C PHE A 39 7.20 -22.33 -2.60
N LEU A 40 7.07 -23.58 -2.16
CA LEU A 40 7.02 -24.73 -3.07
C LEU A 40 5.78 -24.72 -3.98
N ILE A 41 4.63 -24.24 -3.49
CA ILE A 41 3.41 -24.14 -4.31
C ILE A 41 3.56 -23.17 -5.50
N ASN A 42 4.47 -22.20 -5.40
CA ASN A 42 4.74 -21.28 -6.51
C ASN A 42 5.47 -21.95 -7.67
N VAL A 43 6.21 -23.06 -7.44
CA VAL A 43 6.95 -23.76 -8.49
C VAL A 43 6.03 -24.32 -9.58
N PRO A 44 5.00 -25.15 -9.28
CA PRO A 44 4.08 -25.64 -10.30
C PRO A 44 3.29 -24.51 -10.97
N ILE A 45 2.92 -23.46 -10.24
CA ILE A 45 2.20 -22.30 -10.80
C ILE A 45 3.11 -21.56 -11.79
N ALA A 46 4.39 -21.34 -11.43
CA ALA A 46 5.35 -20.68 -12.31
C ALA A 46 5.65 -21.52 -13.57
N LEU A 47 5.78 -22.85 -13.42
CA LEU A 47 5.96 -23.76 -14.56
C LEU A 47 4.76 -23.72 -15.51
N LEU A 48 3.55 -23.74 -14.97
CA LEU A 48 2.32 -23.60 -15.77
C LEU A 48 2.29 -22.25 -16.50
N GLY A 49 2.61 -21.16 -15.80
CA GLY A 49 2.71 -19.81 -16.38
C GLY A 49 3.75 -19.76 -17.51
N ALA A 50 4.93 -20.33 -17.31
CA ALA A 50 5.98 -20.41 -18.32
C ALA A 50 5.53 -21.22 -19.56
N LEU A 51 4.85 -22.34 -19.35
CA LEU A 51 4.33 -23.21 -20.40
C LEU A 51 3.25 -22.52 -21.25
N LEU A 52 2.35 -21.79 -20.60
CA LEU A 52 1.32 -20.99 -21.27
C LEU A 52 1.94 -19.82 -22.04
N THR A 53 2.93 -19.17 -21.47
CA THR A 53 3.62 -18.02 -22.11
C THR A 53 4.44 -18.48 -23.32
N TRP A 54 5.03 -19.67 -23.28
CA TRP A 54 5.79 -20.23 -24.41
C TRP A 54 4.93 -20.44 -25.67
N ARG A 55 3.63 -20.67 -25.49
CA ARG A 55 2.67 -20.85 -26.59
C ARG A 55 2.14 -19.54 -27.17
N LEU A 56 2.48 -18.39 -26.58
CA LEU A 56 2.04 -17.11 -27.11
C LEU A 56 2.80 -16.76 -28.39
N PRO A 57 2.10 -16.30 -29.44
CA PRO A 57 2.75 -15.85 -30.67
C PRO A 57 3.68 -14.66 -30.36
N THR A 58 4.94 -14.81 -30.74
CA THR A 58 5.92 -13.74 -30.64
C THR A 58 5.63 -12.69 -31.70
N HIS A 59 5.06 -11.57 -31.31
CA HIS A 59 5.05 -10.39 -32.18
C HIS A 59 6.47 -9.82 -32.18
N THR A 60 7.11 -9.87 -33.35
CA THR A 60 8.39 -9.19 -33.59
C THR A 60 8.17 -7.68 -33.61
N THR A 61 8.09 -7.07 -32.46
CA THR A 61 8.30 -5.64 -32.33
C THR A 61 9.79 -5.37 -32.50
N GLU A 62 10.17 -4.28 -33.17
CA GLU A 62 11.58 -3.87 -33.30
C GLU A 62 12.28 -4.02 -31.95
N ARG A 63 13.37 -4.80 -31.95
CA ARG A 63 14.17 -5.01 -30.73
C ARG A 63 14.82 -3.68 -30.35
N VAL A 64 14.25 -2.97 -29.41
CA VAL A 64 14.92 -1.86 -28.76
C VAL A 64 16.10 -2.45 -27.99
N ALA A 65 17.32 -2.00 -28.28
CA ALA A 65 18.50 -2.44 -27.58
C ALA A 65 18.32 -2.15 -26.07
N TRP A 66 18.39 -3.22 -25.27
CA TRP A 66 18.31 -3.09 -23.82
C TRP A 66 19.57 -2.40 -23.30
N GLN A 67 19.44 -1.22 -22.76
CA GLN A 67 20.50 -0.44 -22.12
C GLN A 67 20.14 -0.26 -20.66
N PRO A 68 20.60 -1.15 -19.75
CA PRO A 68 20.32 -1.02 -18.33
C PRO A 68 21.02 0.23 -17.76
N ASP A 69 20.39 0.88 -16.79
CA ASP A 69 21.02 1.91 -15.98
C ASP A 69 21.42 1.35 -14.59
N PRO A 70 22.60 0.73 -14.45
CA PRO A 70 23.03 0.17 -13.17
C PRO A 70 23.28 1.26 -12.13
N ALA A 71 23.71 2.45 -12.55
CA ALA A 71 23.95 3.57 -11.64
C ALA A 71 22.63 4.09 -11.05
N GLY A 72 21.60 4.27 -11.88
CA GLY A 72 20.25 4.62 -11.42
C GLY A 72 19.69 3.57 -10.45
N LEU A 73 19.86 2.28 -10.76
CA LEU A 73 19.39 1.19 -9.89
C LEU A 73 20.09 1.20 -8.51
N VAL A 74 21.40 1.38 -8.47
CA VAL A 74 22.16 1.46 -7.21
C VAL A 74 21.74 2.68 -6.40
N LEU A 75 21.66 3.86 -7.04
CA LEU A 75 21.26 5.09 -6.36
C LEU A 75 19.83 5.00 -5.82
N PHE A 76 18.92 4.41 -6.61
CA PHE A 76 17.55 4.14 -6.16
C PHE A 76 17.52 3.20 -4.95
N THR A 77 18.27 2.11 -5.00
CA THR A 77 18.35 1.14 -3.89
C THR A 77 18.91 1.81 -2.63
N VAL A 78 20.00 2.56 -2.75
CA VAL A 78 20.58 3.31 -1.62
C VAL A 78 19.56 4.30 -1.04
N PHE A 79 18.88 5.07 -1.89
CA PHE A 79 17.83 6.01 -1.46
C PHE A 79 16.73 5.30 -0.66
N VAL A 80 16.14 4.25 -1.21
CA VAL A 80 15.01 3.54 -0.58
C VAL A 80 15.45 2.88 0.71
N VAL A 81 16.54 2.10 0.69
CA VAL A 81 17.02 1.34 1.85
C VAL A 81 17.44 2.28 2.98
N SER A 82 18.25 3.32 2.68
CA SER A 82 18.70 4.24 3.72
C SER A 82 17.55 5.01 4.35
N THR A 83 16.57 5.45 3.56
CA THR A 83 15.42 6.20 4.08
C THR A 83 14.49 5.31 4.90
N LEU A 84 14.22 4.07 4.46
CA LEU A 84 13.40 3.13 5.24
C LEU A 84 14.09 2.71 6.54
N LEU A 85 15.40 2.45 6.51
CA LEU A 85 16.18 2.18 7.73
C LEU A 85 16.20 3.38 8.67
N ALA A 86 16.29 4.61 8.13
CA ALA A 86 16.19 5.82 8.95
C ALA A 86 14.84 5.90 9.68
N LEU A 87 13.73 5.65 8.95
CA LEU A 87 12.39 5.61 9.55
C LEU A 87 12.27 4.49 10.59
N GLU A 88 12.86 3.32 10.35
CA GLU A 88 12.89 2.23 11.33
C GLU A 88 13.66 2.64 12.60
N GLN A 89 14.83 3.28 12.46
CA GLN A 89 15.61 3.74 13.62
C GLN A 89 14.85 4.76 14.47
N THR A 90 14.02 5.61 13.86
CA THR A 90 13.17 6.55 14.62
C THR A 90 12.07 5.88 15.45
N GLN A 91 11.71 4.64 15.13
CA GLN A 91 10.76 3.85 15.91
C GLN A 91 11.39 3.22 17.16
N ARG A 92 12.72 3.08 17.18
CA ARG A 92 13.47 2.62 18.35
C ARG A 92 13.56 3.77 19.35
N VAL A 93 12.92 3.63 20.50
CA VAL A 93 12.78 4.66 21.56
C VAL A 93 14.12 4.99 22.24
N ALA A 94 15.23 5.01 21.53
CA ALA A 94 16.56 5.19 22.07
C ALA A 94 17.22 6.45 21.49
N LEU A 95 17.58 7.41 22.36
CA LEU A 95 18.28 8.65 21.98
C LEU A 95 19.60 8.39 21.22
N ASN A 96 20.25 7.28 21.46
CA ASN A 96 21.45 6.84 20.76
C ASN A 96 21.19 6.42 19.30
N ALA A 97 19.95 6.17 18.90
CA ALA A 97 19.58 5.86 17.51
C ALA A 97 19.44 7.12 16.62
N LEU A 98 19.25 8.31 17.22
CA LEU A 98 19.05 9.56 16.47
C LEU A 98 20.21 9.95 15.54
N PRO A 99 21.49 9.85 15.92
CA PRO A 99 22.60 10.15 15.02
C PRO A 99 22.63 9.22 13.81
N LEU A 100 22.36 7.93 14.01
CA LEU A 100 22.29 6.94 12.93
C LEU A 100 21.11 7.23 12.00
N ALA A 101 19.94 7.53 12.54
CA ALA A 101 18.77 7.91 11.76
C ALA A 101 19.04 9.15 10.91
N GLY A 102 19.67 10.19 11.51
CA GLY A 102 20.07 11.41 10.81
C GLY A 102 21.08 11.15 9.68
N GLY A 103 22.10 10.32 9.93
CA GLY A 103 23.07 9.91 8.92
C GLY A 103 22.44 9.14 7.76
N LEU A 104 21.51 8.23 8.05
CA LEU A 104 20.77 7.48 7.04
C LEU A 104 19.85 8.39 6.22
N PHE A 105 19.15 9.35 6.84
CA PHE A 105 18.36 10.34 6.11
C PHE A 105 19.23 11.21 5.21
N ALA A 106 20.37 11.68 5.69
CA ALA A 106 21.32 12.46 4.89
C ALA A 106 21.82 11.65 3.68
N LEU A 107 22.16 10.37 3.89
CA LEU A 107 22.56 9.46 2.82
C LEU A 107 21.42 9.29 1.79
N GLY A 108 20.18 9.12 2.27
CA GLY A 108 18.99 9.03 1.41
C GLY A 108 18.77 10.28 0.57
N ILE A 109 18.90 11.46 1.16
CA ILE A 109 18.78 12.74 0.44
C ILE A 109 19.87 12.87 -0.63
N VAL A 110 21.13 12.57 -0.29
CA VAL A 110 22.23 12.60 -1.25
C VAL A 110 21.97 11.62 -2.41
N ALA A 111 21.59 10.39 -2.09
CA ALA A 111 21.27 9.38 -3.10
C ALA A 111 20.10 9.82 -4.00
N LEU A 112 19.05 10.44 -3.45
CA LEU A 112 17.92 10.98 -4.21
C LEU A 112 18.36 12.10 -5.17
N VAL A 113 19.20 13.04 -4.70
CA VAL A 113 19.72 14.13 -5.54
C VAL A 113 20.58 13.58 -6.69
N LEU A 114 21.42 12.60 -6.40
CA LEU A 114 22.26 11.94 -7.41
C LEU A 114 21.39 11.12 -8.37
N LEU A 115 20.36 10.43 -7.88
CA LEU A 115 19.41 9.69 -8.70
C LEU A 115 18.68 10.62 -9.67
N ILE A 116 18.15 11.74 -9.22
CA ILE A 116 17.47 12.72 -10.09
C ILE A 116 18.45 13.21 -11.19
N ARG A 117 19.71 13.46 -10.85
CA ARG A 117 20.71 13.87 -11.85
C ARG A 117 21.03 12.75 -12.85
N GLN A 118 21.12 11.51 -12.37
CA GLN A 118 21.35 10.33 -13.21
C GLN A 118 20.20 10.10 -14.18
N GLU A 119 18.94 10.08 -13.68
CA GLU A 119 17.73 9.85 -14.46
C GLU A 119 17.50 10.90 -15.56
N THR A 120 18.00 12.15 -15.35
CA THR A 120 17.93 13.19 -16.39
C THR A 120 18.97 13.03 -17.48
N ARG A 121 20.01 12.21 -17.30
CA ARG A 121 21.13 12.01 -18.23
C ARG A 121 21.16 10.62 -18.86
N ALA A 122 20.55 9.64 -18.22
CA ALA A 122 20.56 8.26 -18.67
C ALA A 122 19.83 8.11 -20.01
N PRO A 123 20.36 7.34 -20.97
CA PRO A 123 19.70 7.03 -22.24
C PRO A 123 18.39 6.23 -22.06
N SER A 124 18.40 5.34 -21.05
CA SER A 124 17.24 4.51 -20.68
C SER A 124 17.00 4.64 -19.17
N PRO A 125 16.38 5.74 -18.72
CA PRO A 125 16.18 6.01 -17.31
C PRO A 125 15.26 4.97 -16.66
N LEU A 126 15.53 4.62 -15.40
CA LEU A 126 14.72 3.72 -14.59
C LEU A 126 13.32 4.30 -14.35
N ILE A 127 13.28 5.63 -14.10
CA ILE A 127 12.07 6.39 -13.92
C ILE A 127 11.81 7.19 -15.21
N PRO A 128 10.67 7.03 -15.90
CA PRO A 128 10.40 7.71 -17.15
C PRO A 128 10.11 9.21 -16.93
N VAL A 129 11.14 9.99 -16.62
CA VAL A 129 11.05 11.43 -16.31
C VAL A 129 10.31 12.20 -17.40
N ALA A 130 10.48 11.78 -18.67
CA ALA A 130 9.76 12.40 -19.80
C ALA A 130 8.23 12.22 -19.72
N LEU A 131 7.75 11.10 -19.15
CA LEU A 131 6.33 10.87 -18.90
C LEU A 131 5.86 11.69 -17.69
N LEU A 132 6.66 11.76 -16.64
CA LEU A 132 6.33 12.51 -15.43
C LEU A 132 6.25 14.03 -15.63
N ARG A 133 6.77 14.58 -16.75
CA ARG A 133 6.56 15.99 -17.09
C ARG A 133 5.10 16.31 -17.48
N ARG A 134 4.30 15.29 -17.81
CA ARG A 134 2.87 15.48 -18.16
C ARG A 134 2.04 15.55 -16.87
N PRO A 135 1.28 16.66 -16.65
CA PRO A 135 0.51 16.83 -15.41
C PRO A 135 -0.48 15.70 -15.12
N ALA A 136 -1.08 15.10 -16.14
CA ALA A 136 -1.99 13.97 -15.97
C ALA A 136 -1.28 12.71 -15.44
N ILE A 137 -0.01 12.50 -15.81
CA ILE A 137 0.76 11.32 -15.42
C ILE A 137 1.31 11.47 -14.01
N TRP A 138 2.09 12.53 -13.72
CA TRP A 138 2.69 12.66 -12.40
C TRP A 138 1.65 12.76 -11.27
N ARG A 139 0.49 13.42 -11.52
CA ARG A 139 -0.60 13.47 -10.54
C ARG A 139 -1.24 12.10 -10.31
N SER A 140 -1.38 11.31 -11.39
CA SER A 140 -1.89 9.95 -11.29
C SER A 140 -0.90 9.03 -10.59
N ASP A 141 0.40 9.15 -10.84
CA ASP A 141 1.45 8.38 -10.18
C ASP A 141 1.57 8.76 -8.68
N ALA A 142 1.52 10.04 -8.36
CA ALA A 142 1.46 10.51 -6.97
C ALA A 142 0.17 10.02 -6.27
N LEU A 143 -0.97 10.00 -6.97
CA LEU A 143 -2.21 9.41 -6.47
C LEU A 143 -2.06 7.90 -6.22
N ALA A 144 -1.39 7.17 -7.13
CA ALA A 144 -1.08 5.76 -6.92
C ALA A 144 -0.20 5.53 -5.68
N ALA A 145 0.77 6.40 -5.43
CA ALA A 145 1.61 6.36 -4.23
C ALA A 145 0.77 6.60 -2.95
N CYS A 146 -0.08 7.61 -2.93
CA CYS A 146 -0.99 7.87 -1.82
C CYS A 146 -1.96 6.71 -1.56
N HIS A 147 -2.51 6.11 -2.62
CA HIS A 147 -3.36 4.93 -2.53
C HIS A 147 -2.59 3.72 -1.98
N GLY A 148 -1.37 3.48 -2.47
CA GLY A 148 -0.50 2.40 -1.97
C GLY A 148 -0.16 2.59 -0.50
N ALA A 149 0.19 3.80 -0.09
CA ALA A 149 0.45 4.17 1.30
C ALA A 149 -0.74 3.84 2.21
N ALA A 150 -1.94 4.29 1.84
CA ALA A 150 -3.14 4.07 2.65
C ALA A 150 -3.55 2.58 2.69
N LEU A 151 -3.58 1.90 1.53
CA LEU A 151 -4.01 0.51 1.43
C LEU A 151 -3.11 -0.44 2.22
N VAL A 152 -1.79 -0.36 2.01
CA VAL A 152 -0.86 -1.29 2.66
C VAL A 152 -0.75 -0.99 4.15
N SER A 153 -0.75 0.28 4.55
CA SER A 153 -0.82 0.65 5.98
C SER A 153 -2.09 0.11 6.64
N LEU A 154 -3.25 0.21 5.98
CA LEU A 154 -4.50 -0.31 6.52
C LEU A 154 -4.43 -1.83 6.71
N ILE A 155 -4.00 -2.57 5.69
CA ILE A 155 -3.87 -4.04 5.73
C ILE A 155 -2.86 -4.48 6.82
N THR A 156 -1.85 -3.67 7.09
CA THR A 156 -0.83 -3.95 8.11
C THR A 156 -1.33 -3.62 9.52
N PHE A 157 -1.91 -2.44 9.72
CA PHE A 157 -2.18 -1.93 11.07
C PHE A 157 -3.58 -2.26 11.60
N VAL A 158 -4.59 -2.50 10.73
CA VAL A 158 -5.92 -2.91 11.21
C VAL A 158 -5.90 -4.26 11.92
N PRO A 159 -5.22 -5.31 11.41
CA PRO A 159 -5.08 -6.57 12.15
C PRO A 159 -4.45 -6.39 13.53
N ILE A 160 -3.39 -5.58 13.61
CA ILE A 160 -2.70 -5.30 14.88
C ILE A 160 -3.64 -4.57 15.85
N TYR A 161 -4.37 -3.57 15.36
CA TYR A 161 -5.39 -2.86 16.14
C TYR A 161 -6.45 -3.82 16.69
N LEU A 162 -6.98 -4.71 15.85
CA LEU A 162 -8.01 -5.67 16.24
C LEU A 162 -7.51 -6.63 17.32
N GLN A 163 -6.28 -7.13 17.20
CA GLN A 163 -5.71 -8.08 18.16
C GLN A 163 -5.28 -7.40 19.46
N VAL A 164 -4.58 -6.26 19.36
CA VAL A 164 -3.98 -5.61 20.55
C VAL A 164 -4.97 -4.74 21.31
N VAL A 165 -5.79 -3.94 20.58
CA VAL A 165 -6.71 -2.98 21.23
C VAL A 165 -8.05 -3.62 21.52
N ARG A 166 -8.57 -4.43 20.60
CA ARG A 166 -9.89 -5.06 20.74
C ARG A 166 -9.85 -6.47 21.31
N GLY A 167 -8.66 -7.08 21.46
CA GLY A 167 -8.52 -8.44 21.99
C GLY A 167 -9.07 -9.53 21.06
N GLU A 168 -9.24 -9.24 19.77
CA GLU A 168 -9.75 -10.20 18.79
C GLU A 168 -8.72 -11.33 18.55
N SER A 169 -9.21 -12.55 18.35
CA SER A 169 -8.35 -13.67 17.99
C SER A 169 -7.77 -13.50 16.58
N PRO A 170 -6.64 -14.13 16.23
CA PRO A 170 -6.12 -14.11 14.86
C PRO A 170 -7.14 -14.61 13.83
N ALA A 171 -7.95 -15.61 14.19
CA ALA A 171 -9.00 -16.15 13.31
C ALA A 171 -10.14 -15.15 13.07
N SER A 172 -10.66 -14.49 14.14
CA SER A 172 -11.70 -13.46 14.00
C SER A 172 -11.16 -12.23 13.25
N THR A 173 -9.90 -11.86 13.48
CA THR A 173 -9.22 -10.79 12.73
C THR A 173 -9.19 -11.10 11.22
N GLY A 174 -8.80 -12.31 10.85
CA GLY A 174 -8.79 -12.75 9.46
C GLY A 174 -10.18 -12.65 8.81
N LEU A 175 -11.22 -13.11 9.51
CA LEU A 175 -12.62 -13.02 9.04
C LEU A 175 -13.09 -11.57 8.88
N LEU A 176 -12.70 -10.66 9.77
CA LEU A 176 -13.02 -9.25 9.69
C LEU A 176 -12.35 -8.52 8.52
N LEU A 177 -11.26 -9.04 7.97
CA LEU A 177 -10.60 -8.48 6.80
C LEU A 177 -11.21 -8.97 5.48
N VAL A 178 -11.97 -10.06 5.48
CA VAL A 178 -12.65 -10.56 4.26
C VAL A 178 -13.57 -9.50 3.65
N PRO A 179 -14.44 -8.81 4.40
CA PRO A 179 -15.27 -7.73 3.87
C PRO A 179 -14.48 -6.64 3.16
N LEU A 180 -13.32 -6.24 3.70
CA LEU A 180 -12.44 -5.25 3.08
C LEU A 180 -11.97 -5.70 1.68
N THR A 181 -11.48 -6.93 1.57
CA THR A 181 -10.97 -7.47 0.29
C THR A 181 -12.08 -7.68 -0.73
N VAL A 182 -13.25 -8.17 -0.30
CA VAL A 182 -14.45 -8.28 -1.14
C VAL A 182 -14.90 -6.90 -1.62
N GLY A 183 -14.86 -5.90 -0.74
CA GLY A 183 -15.13 -4.50 -1.09
C GLY A 183 -14.21 -3.99 -2.18
N ILE A 184 -12.88 -4.14 -2.03
CA ILE A 184 -11.88 -3.70 -3.03
C ILE A 184 -12.19 -4.33 -4.40
N GLY A 185 -12.48 -5.61 -4.44
CA GLY A 185 -12.78 -6.32 -5.68
C GLY A 185 -14.05 -5.84 -6.37
N THR A 186 -15.13 -5.77 -5.62
CA THR A 186 -16.41 -5.30 -6.14
C THR A 186 -16.32 -3.84 -6.61
N GLY A 187 -15.68 -2.98 -5.82
CA GLY A 187 -15.43 -1.57 -6.18
C GLY A 187 -14.64 -1.42 -7.47
N SER A 188 -13.56 -2.20 -7.61
CA SER A 188 -12.73 -2.19 -8.81
C SER A 188 -13.49 -2.67 -10.06
N LEU A 189 -14.25 -3.77 -9.95
CA LEU A 189 -15.05 -4.31 -11.05
C LEU A 189 -16.17 -3.35 -11.47
N LEU A 190 -16.91 -2.79 -10.51
CA LEU A 190 -17.98 -1.83 -10.78
C LEU A 190 -17.43 -0.58 -11.47
N THR A 191 -16.35 -0.04 -10.94
CA THR A 191 -15.71 1.15 -11.50
C THR A 191 -15.15 0.89 -12.90
N GLY A 192 -14.52 -0.25 -13.13
CA GLY A 192 -14.05 -0.63 -14.47
C GLY A 192 -15.18 -0.65 -15.50
N ARG A 193 -16.36 -1.20 -15.13
CA ARG A 193 -17.56 -1.20 -15.98
C ARG A 193 -18.13 0.21 -16.20
N LEU A 194 -18.18 1.04 -15.16
CA LEU A 194 -18.70 2.40 -15.23
C LEU A 194 -17.78 3.30 -16.06
N VAL A 195 -16.47 3.20 -15.91
CA VAL A 195 -15.48 3.92 -16.72
C VAL A 195 -15.58 3.51 -18.20
N SER A 196 -15.70 2.20 -18.48
CA SER A 196 -15.83 1.72 -19.87
C SER A 196 -17.09 2.25 -20.56
N ARG A 197 -18.18 2.48 -19.82
CA ARG A 197 -19.46 3.00 -20.35
C ARG A 197 -19.48 4.53 -20.46
N THR A 198 -18.94 5.22 -19.44
CA THR A 198 -19.07 6.69 -19.32
C THR A 198 -17.86 7.45 -19.83
N GLY A 199 -16.69 6.82 -19.93
CA GLY A 199 -15.41 7.44 -20.23
C GLY A 199 -14.90 8.39 -19.14
N ARG A 200 -15.62 8.56 -18.02
CA ARG A 200 -15.23 9.49 -16.94
C ARG A 200 -14.18 8.81 -16.05
N THR A 201 -13.07 9.49 -15.82
CA THR A 201 -11.95 8.95 -15.01
C THR A 201 -11.82 9.64 -13.66
N THR A 202 -11.99 10.95 -13.59
CA THR A 202 -11.71 11.71 -12.35
C THR A 202 -12.75 11.50 -11.25
N VAL A 203 -14.02 11.28 -11.60
CA VAL A 203 -15.13 11.22 -10.63
C VAL A 203 -14.95 10.11 -9.62
N PHE A 204 -14.50 8.91 -10.05
CA PHE A 204 -14.40 7.74 -9.19
C PHE A 204 -13.32 7.86 -8.12
N PRO A 205 -12.06 8.23 -8.44
CA PRO A 205 -11.04 8.45 -7.42
C PRO A 205 -11.38 9.60 -6.47
N VAL A 206 -11.97 10.70 -6.97
CA VAL A 206 -12.37 11.84 -6.14
C VAL A 206 -13.42 11.42 -5.12
N PHE A 207 -14.52 10.82 -5.57
CA PHE A 207 -15.57 10.38 -4.66
C PHE A 207 -15.09 9.25 -3.74
N GLY A 208 -14.37 8.27 -4.30
CA GLY A 208 -13.86 7.13 -3.55
C GLY A 208 -12.92 7.56 -2.42
N LEU A 209 -11.95 8.42 -2.71
CA LEU A 209 -10.99 8.87 -1.69
C LEU A 209 -11.61 9.81 -0.65
N ALA A 210 -12.62 10.61 -1.02
CA ALA A 210 -13.38 11.39 -0.05
C ALA A 210 -14.07 10.49 0.98
N VAL A 211 -14.76 9.43 0.51
CA VAL A 211 -15.41 8.46 1.39
C VAL A 211 -14.40 7.70 2.24
N VAL A 212 -13.31 7.20 1.64
CA VAL A 212 -12.24 6.49 2.35
C VAL A 212 -11.61 7.38 3.44
N THR A 213 -11.43 8.67 3.18
CA THR A 213 -10.94 9.62 4.20
C THR A 213 -11.90 9.73 5.37
N ILE A 214 -13.21 9.84 5.10
CA ILE A 214 -14.24 9.88 6.15
C ILE A 214 -14.23 8.58 6.96
N ASP A 215 -14.13 7.43 6.29
CA ASP A 215 -14.06 6.13 6.96
C ASP A 215 -12.84 6.01 7.88
N LEU A 216 -11.67 6.51 7.45
CA LEU A 216 -10.47 6.54 8.29
C LEU A 216 -10.62 7.47 9.49
N LEU A 217 -11.34 8.58 9.35
CA LEU A 217 -11.69 9.45 10.48
C LEU A 217 -12.67 8.74 11.42
N VAL A 218 -13.65 7.99 10.91
CA VAL A 218 -14.53 7.16 11.74
C VAL A 218 -13.71 6.10 12.50
N LEU A 219 -12.78 5.41 11.84
CA LEU A 219 -11.88 4.48 12.52
C LEU A 219 -11.01 5.19 13.59
N ALA A 220 -10.50 6.38 13.30
CA ALA A 220 -9.68 7.12 14.25
C ALA A 220 -10.41 7.48 15.54
N PHE A 221 -11.70 7.84 15.47
CA PHE A 221 -12.42 8.37 16.61
C PHE A 221 -13.43 7.42 17.24
N TRP A 222 -13.97 6.47 16.49
CA TRP A 222 -15.06 5.59 16.95
C TRP A 222 -14.78 4.10 16.87
N ALA A 223 -13.61 3.66 16.35
CA ALA A 223 -13.33 2.23 16.15
C ALA A 223 -13.47 1.39 17.44
N SER A 224 -13.13 1.93 18.62
CA SER A 224 -13.24 1.22 19.90
C SER A 224 -14.71 0.98 20.32
N GLY A 225 -15.64 1.86 19.93
CA GLY A 225 -17.06 1.77 20.27
C GLY A 225 -17.91 0.99 19.24
N LEU A 226 -17.36 0.69 18.05
CA LEU A 226 -18.11 -0.03 17.03
C LEU A 226 -18.22 -1.52 17.36
N GLY A 227 -19.43 -2.08 17.26
CA GLY A 227 -19.64 -3.53 17.31
C GLY A 227 -18.96 -4.23 16.13
N THR A 228 -18.69 -5.53 16.26
CA THR A 228 -17.97 -6.33 15.26
C THR A 228 -18.65 -6.30 13.87
N SER A 229 -19.99 -6.36 13.83
CA SER A 229 -20.75 -6.28 12.58
C SER A 229 -20.69 -4.90 11.92
N ALA A 230 -20.74 -3.83 12.72
CA ALA A 230 -20.61 -2.46 12.22
C ALA A 230 -19.19 -2.21 11.66
N LEU A 231 -18.16 -2.75 12.31
CA LEU A 231 -16.79 -2.67 11.83
C LEU A 231 -16.58 -3.46 10.54
N ALA A 232 -17.15 -4.67 10.43
CA ALA A 232 -17.12 -5.46 9.19
C ALA A 232 -17.82 -4.71 8.03
N GLY A 233 -18.96 -4.08 8.31
CA GLY A 233 -19.67 -3.23 7.34
C GLY A 233 -18.84 -2.01 6.92
N LEU A 234 -18.17 -1.33 7.86
CA LEU A 234 -17.31 -0.20 7.59
C LEU A 234 -16.09 -0.62 6.73
N LEU A 235 -15.47 -1.76 7.03
CA LEU A 235 -14.36 -2.29 6.25
C LEU A 235 -14.79 -2.70 4.83
N LEU A 236 -15.99 -3.28 4.66
CA LEU A 236 -16.56 -3.55 3.33
C LEU A 236 -16.73 -2.26 2.52
N TRP A 237 -17.32 -1.24 3.15
CA TRP A 237 -17.57 0.07 2.57
C TRP A 237 -16.24 0.76 2.20
N HIS A 238 -15.30 0.76 3.12
CA HIS A 238 -13.94 1.26 2.90
C HIS A 238 -13.29 0.59 1.67
N GLY A 239 -13.32 -0.74 1.63
CA GLY A 239 -12.79 -1.52 0.52
C GLY A 239 -13.44 -1.17 -0.81
N LEU A 240 -14.78 -1.05 -0.84
CA LEU A 240 -15.54 -0.71 -2.04
C LEU A 240 -15.05 0.60 -2.68
N PHE A 241 -14.87 1.64 -1.87
CA PHE A 241 -14.42 2.94 -2.36
C PHE A 241 -12.93 3.01 -2.64
N LEU A 242 -12.11 2.32 -1.87
CA LEU A 242 -10.68 2.20 -2.14
C LEU A 242 -10.42 1.46 -3.47
N GLY A 243 -11.24 0.45 -3.78
CA GLY A 243 -11.20 -0.28 -5.05
C GLY A 243 -11.51 0.57 -6.29
N THR A 244 -12.17 1.72 -6.13
CA THR A 244 -12.50 2.61 -7.25
C THR A 244 -11.27 3.33 -7.85
N VAL A 245 -10.13 3.34 -7.18
CA VAL A 245 -9.01 4.22 -7.49
C VAL A 245 -8.06 3.60 -8.51
N MET A 246 -7.54 2.38 -8.23
CA MET A 246 -6.35 1.87 -8.91
C MET A 246 -6.58 1.59 -10.40
N GLY A 247 -7.72 0.97 -10.76
CA GLY A 247 -8.06 0.69 -12.15
C GLY A 247 -8.17 1.96 -13.00
N VAL A 248 -8.71 3.03 -12.40
CA VAL A 248 -8.88 4.32 -13.08
C VAL A 248 -7.53 5.02 -13.28
N VAL A 249 -6.67 5.02 -12.25
CA VAL A 249 -5.32 5.58 -12.34
C VAL A 249 -4.54 4.90 -13.46
N GLN A 250 -4.56 3.56 -13.50
CA GLN A 250 -3.88 2.78 -14.53
C GLN A 250 -4.33 3.15 -15.95
N VAL A 251 -5.65 3.23 -16.17
CA VAL A 251 -6.23 3.59 -17.48
C VAL A 251 -5.90 5.05 -17.84
N THR A 252 -5.93 5.95 -16.86
CA THR A 252 -5.63 7.38 -17.06
C THR A 252 -4.19 7.56 -17.53
N VAL A 253 -3.21 6.94 -16.87
CA VAL A 253 -1.79 7.05 -17.23
C VAL A 253 -1.51 6.41 -18.58
N GLN A 254 -2.08 5.22 -18.84
CA GLN A 254 -1.96 4.57 -20.15
C GLN A 254 -2.55 5.40 -21.28
N SER A 255 -3.70 6.06 -21.07
CA SER A 255 -4.32 6.93 -22.06
C SER A 255 -3.49 8.19 -22.31
N ALA A 256 -2.88 8.75 -21.26
CA ALA A 256 -2.05 9.94 -21.34
C ALA A 256 -0.67 9.67 -21.97
N SER A 257 -0.12 8.44 -21.86
CA SER A 257 1.20 8.09 -22.39
C SER A 257 1.21 7.84 -23.90
N GLY A 258 0.08 7.44 -24.46
CA GLY A 258 -0.06 7.04 -25.87
C GLY A 258 0.24 5.55 -26.10
N PRO A 259 -0.07 5.03 -27.31
CA PRO A 259 -0.08 3.61 -27.59
C PRO A 259 1.30 2.94 -27.55
N LEU A 260 2.38 3.67 -27.83
CA LEU A 260 3.74 3.14 -27.89
C LEU A 260 4.42 2.98 -26.51
N ARG A 261 3.88 3.65 -25.46
CA ARG A 261 4.50 3.68 -24.11
C ARG A 261 3.62 3.06 -23.03
N LEU A 262 2.77 2.12 -23.38
CA LEU A 262 1.81 1.52 -22.43
C LEU A 262 2.49 0.70 -21.32
N GLY A 263 3.60 0.03 -21.64
CA GLY A 263 4.38 -0.73 -20.68
C GLY A 263 5.06 0.19 -19.67
N GLU A 264 5.71 1.26 -20.14
CA GLU A 264 6.33 2.27 -19.28
C GLU A 264 5.29 2.92 -18.34
N ALA A 265 4.12 3.25 -18.89
CA ALA A 265 3.01 3.82 -18.14
C ALA A 265 2.47 2.87 -17.07
N ALA A 266 2.33 1.59 -17.38
CA ALA A 266 1.89 0.60 -16.41
C ALA A 266 2.93 0.39 -15.30
N ALA A 267 4.20 0.34 -15.68
CA ALA A 267 5.32 0.20 -14.75
C ALA A 267 5.42 1.41 -13.81
N SER A 268 5.27 2.65 -14.32
CA SER A 268 5.34 3.89 -13.55
C SER A 268 4.26 3.93 -12.45
N VAL A 269 3.01 3.59 -12.76
CA VAL A 269 1.91 3.51 -11.79
C VAL A 269 2.19 2.45 -10.72
N GLN A 270 2.63 1.25 -11.11
CA GLN A 270 2.90 0.17 -10.17
C GLN A 270 4.10 0.48 -9.28
N PHE A 271 5.14 1.09 -9.84
CA PHE A 271 6.32 1.55 -9.12
C PHE A 271 5.95 2.60 -8.08
N SER A 272 5.22 3.65 -8.48
CA SER A 272 4.75 4.71 -7.58
C SER A 272 3.89 4.15 -6.45
N ARG A 273 2.98 3.21 -6.75
CA ARG A 273 2.17 2.53 -5.75
C ARG A 273 3.03 1.75 -4.75
N SER A 274 4.05 1.03 -5.23
CA SER A 274 4.93 0.22 -4.36
C SER A 274 5.80 1.08 -3.46
N ILE A 275 6.37 2.16 -4.00
CA ILE A 275 7.12 3.15 -3.20
C ILE A 275 6.20 3.79 -2.17
N GLY A 276 5.02 4.25 -2.58
CA GLY A 276 4.04 4.82 -1.68
C GLY A 276 3.65 3.85 -0.56
N ALA A 277 3.46 2.57 -0.88
CA ALA A 277 3.18 1.53 0.11
C ALA A 277 4.32 1.38 1.13
N ALA A 278 5.56 1.29 0.68
CA ALA A 278 6.73 1.11 1.57
C ALA A 278 6.92 2.33 2.49
N PHE A 279 7.00 3.52 1.92
CA PHE A 279 7.18 4.75 2.71
C PHE A 279 5.97 5.08 3.57
N GLY A 280 4.75 4.90 3.03
CA GLY A 280 3.52 5.16 3.76
C GLY A 280 3.40 4.30 5.00
N THR A 281 3.65 3.00 4.88
CA THR A 281 3.61 2.07 6.02
C THR A 281 4.68 2.42 7.05
N ALA A 282 5.90 2.76 6.63
CA ALA A 282 6.97 3.18 7.53
C ALA A 282 6.64 4.50 8.25
N ILE A 283 6.04 5.49 7.54
CA ILE A 283 5.61 6.76 8.15
C ILE A 283 4.49 6.51 9.17
N VAL A 284 3.49 5.68 8.83
CA VAL A 284 2.40 5.34 9.76
C VAL A 284 2.94 4.64 11.01
N ALA A 285 3.89 3.71 10.86
CA ALA A 285 4.58 3.07 11.98
C ALA A 285 5.32 4.10 12.84
N THR A 286 6.09 4.99 12.21
CA THR A 286 6.83 6.06 12.91
C THR A 286 5.89 6.98 13.70
N VAL A 287 4.76 7.40 13.11
CA VAL A 287 3.75 8.20 13.80
C VAL A 287 3.15 7.45 14.99
N LEU A 288 2.81 6.18 14.82
CA LEU A 288 2.27 5.33 15.88
C LEU A 288 3.26 5.23 17.04
N PHE A 289 4.51 4.86 16.77
CA PHE A 289 5.54 4.72 17.81
C PHE A 289 5.92 6.06 18.45
N ALA A 290 5.98 7.14 17.68
CA ALA A 290 6.28 8.48 18.21
C ALA A 290 5.20 8.93 19.21
N VAL A 291 3.93 8.75 18.88
CA VAL A 291 2.82 9.12 19.78
C VAL A 291 2.82 8.21 21.02
N LEU A 292 3.03 6.91 20.83
CA LEU A 292 3.04 5.95 21.93
C LEU A 292 4.20 6.23 22.90
N SER A 293 5.40 6.47 22.37
CA SER A 293 6.59 6.80 23.19
C SER A 293 6.47 8.12 23.93
N ALA A 294 5.83 9.13 23.30
CA ALA A 294 5.61 10.42 23.93
C ALA A 294 4.58 10.36 25.07
N ARG A 295 3.62 9.41 24.99
CA ARG A 295 2.60 9.21 26.04
C ARG A 295 3.09 8.29 27.14
N ASN A 296 3.68 7.16 26.78
CA ASN A 296 4.10 6.13 27.70
C ASN A 296 5.26 5.32 27.09
N PRO A 297 6.52 5.61 27.45
CA PRO A 297 7.69 4.88 26.96
C PRO A 297 7.66 3.37 27.28
N GLU A 298 7.12 2.99 28.44
CA GLU A 298 7.03 1.57 28.84
C GLU A 298 6.01 0.81 27.97
N ALA A 299 4.87 1.47 27.66
CA ALA A 299 3.90 0.92 26.73
C ALA A 299 4.49 0.76 25.32
N ALA A 300 5.35 1.68 24.87
CA ALA A 300 6.03 1.59 23.59
C ALA A 300 7.00 0.39 23.54
N HIS A 301 7.78 0.17 24.59
CA HIS A 301 8.65 -1.02 24.71
C HIS A 301 7.84 -2.32 24.74
N SER A 302 6.77 -2.35 25.52
CA SER A 302 5.87 -3.51 25.59
C SER A 302 5.23 -3.81 24.23
N PHE A 303 4.74 -2.79 23.52
CA PHE A 303 4.15 -2.94 22.21
C PHE A 303 5.18 -3.43 21.17
N ALA A 304 6.40 -2.88 21.17
CA ALA A 304 7.49 -3.33 20.31
C ALA A 304 7.83 -4.80 20.54
N SER A 305 7.94 -5.23 21.81
CA SER A 305 8.21 -6.62 22.15
C SER A 305 7.06 -7.57 21.77
N MET A 306 5.81 -7.12 21.85
CA MET A 306 4.65 -7.88 21.35
C MET A 306 4.72 -8.09 19.83
N MET A 307 5.11 -7.07 19.09
CA MET A 307 5.28 -7.15 17.63
C MET A 307 6.42 -8.11 17.24
N GLU A 308 7.53 -8.10 17.99
CA GLU A 308 8.71 -8.90 17.69
C GLU A 308 8.56 -10.37 18.09
N TYR A 309 7.97 -10.64 19.26
CA TYR A 309 7.91 -11.99 19.83
C TYR A 309 6.51 -12.63 19.81
N GLY A 310 5.50 -11.93 19.29
CA GLY A 310 4.12 -12.44 19.23
C GLY A 310 3.48 -12.70 20.62
N ARG A 311 4.03 -12.11 21.67
CA ARG A 311 3.53 -12.26 23.03
C ARG A 311 2.34 -11.33 23.26
N GLN A 312 1.26 -11.87 23.82
CA GLN A 312 0.21 -11.04 24.44
C GLN A 312 0.78 -10.32 25.67
N LEU A 313 0.25 -9.14 26.00
CA LEU A 313 0.51 -8.48 27.28
C LEU A 313 0.30 -9.53 28.37
N GLY A 314 1.40 -9.90 29.05
CA GLY A 314 1.38 -11.02 30.00
C GLY A 314 0.38 -10.75 31.13
N PRO A 315 -0.21 -11.79 31.73
CA PRO A 315 -1.20 -11.69 32.82
C PRO A 315 -0.61 -11.17 34.15
N THR A 316 0.60 -10.60 34.12
CA THR A 316 1.36 -10.21 35.33
C THR A 316 1.10 -8.74 35.74
N LEU A 317 0.44 -7.92 34.90
CA LEU A 317 0.16 -6.53 35.24
C LEU A 317 -1.19 -6.36 35.94
N PRO A 318 -1.31 -5.42 36.90
CA PRO A 318 -2.58 -5.08 37.52
C PRO A 318 -3.62 -4.62 36.45
N PRO A 319 -4.92 -4.91 36.61
CA PRO A 319 -5.95 -4.59 35.63
C PRO A 319 -6.03 -3.09 35.26
N ALA A 320 -5.77 -2.21 36.22
CA ALA A 320 -5.76 -0.77 36.02
C ALA A 320 -4.60 -0.31 35.10
N GLU A 321 -3.43 -0.92 35.25
CA GLU A 321 -2.24 -0.64 34.43
C GLU A 321 -2.40 -1.18 33.01
N GLN A 322 -2.98 -2.38 32.85
CA GLN A 322 -3.34 -2.91 31.55
C GLN A 322 -4.32 -1.99 30.79
N ALA A 323 -5.34 -1.48 31.48
CA ALA A 323 -6.30 -0.56 30.88
C ALA A 323 -5.65 0.76 30.45
N ALA A 324 -4.71 1.30 31.23
CA ALA A 324 -3.97 2.50 30.87
C ALA A 324 -3.09 2.28 29.64
N ILE A 325 -2.35 1.18 29.56
CA ILE A 325 -1.52 0.83 28.41
C ILE A 325 -2.40 0.64 27.15
N GLN A 326 -3.53 -0.03 27.27
CA GLN A 326 -4.46 -0.21 26.15
C GLN A 326 -5.03 1.15 25.66
N ALA A 327 -5.32 2.07 26.55
CA ALA A 327 -5.78 3.42 26.19
C ALA A 327 -4.69 4.21 25.45
N ASP A 328 -3.44 4.11 25.87
CA ASP A 328 -2.30 4.75 25.21
C ASP A 328 -2.03 4.14 23.79
N ILE A 329 -2.11 2.82 23.69
CA ILE A 329 -2.01 2.13 22.39
C ILE A 329 -3.18 2.55 21.47
N ALA A 330 -4.40 2.63 21.98
CA ALA A 330 -5.55 3.07 21.19
C ALA A 330 -5.40 4.52 20.70
N ALA A 331 -4.82 5.40 21.53
CA ALA A 331 -4.51 6.77 21.13
C ALA A 331 -3.42 6.84 20.06
N ALA A 332 -2.41 5.98 20.12
CA ALA A 332 -1.39 5.86 19.09
C ALA A 332 -1.98 5.35 17.75
N PHE A 333 -2.89 4.37 17.79
CA PHE A 333 -3.62 3.93 16.59
C PHE A 333 -4.51 5.01 16.00
N ARG A 334 -5.11 5.89 16.84
CA ARG A 334 -5.82 7.06 16.34
C ARG A 334 -4.91 7.92 15.46
N ALA A 335 -3.69 8.20 15.90
CA ALA A 335 -2.72 8.95 15.12
C ALA A 335 -2.32 8.21 13.83
N ALA A 336 -2.17 6.90 13.88
CA ALA A 336 -1.92 6.07 12.70
C ALA A 336 -3.06 6.18 11.66
N PHE A 337 -4.32 6.08 12.07
CA PHE A 337 -5.47 6.25 11.16
C PHE A 337 -5.56 7.68 10.60
N LEU A 338 -5.22 8.71 11.40
CA LEU A 338 -5.13 10.08 10.91
C LEU A 338 -4.01 10.27 9.89
N ALA A 339 -2.86 9.62 10.06
CA ALA A 339 -1.78 9.62 9.07
C ALA A 339 -2.23 8.96 7.75
N MET A 340 -2.96 7.84 7.82
CA MET A 340 -3.55 7.21 6.62
C MET A 340 -4.59 8.13 5.97
N ALA A 341 -5.43 8.84 6.76
CA ALA A 341 -6.40 9.81 6.27
C ALA A 341 -5.71 10.98 5.56
N ALA A 342 -4.54 11.40 6.01
CA ALA A 342 -3.75 12.43 5.32
C ALA A 342 -3.29 11.97 3.93
N PHE A 343 -2.86 10.71 3.77
CA PHE A 343 -2.53 10.15 2.45
C PHE A 343 -3.74 10.12 1.51
N THR A 344 -4.90 9.67 1.99
CA THR A 344 -6.12 9.62 1.17
C THR A 344 -6.63 11.01 0.84
N THR A 345 -6.49 11.98 1.74
CA THR A 345 -6.79 13.40 1.49
C THR A 345 -5.86 13.99 0.43
N ALA A 346 -4.56 13.74 0.52
CA ALA A 346 -3.61 14.16 -0.51
C ALA A 346 -3.98 13.55 -1.88
N GLY A 347 -4.30 12.25 -1.89
CA GLY A 347 -4.78 11.55 -3.07
C GLY A 347 -6.07 12.17 -3.65
N PHE A 348 -7.01 12.57 -2.81
CA PHE A 348 -8.24 13.25 -3.20
C PHE A 348 -7.93 14.56 -3.96
N PHE A 349 -7.05 15.41 -3.43
CA PHE A 349 -6.67 16.66 -4.10
C PHE A 349 -5.91 16.41 -5.40
N LEU A 350 -5.05 15.39 -5.46
CA LEU A 350 -4.37 14.99 -6.69
C LEU A 350 -5.37 14.52 -7.76
N ALA A 351 -6.39 13.75 -7.37
CA ALA A 351 -7.46 13.32 -8.26
C ALA A 351 -8.30 14.51 -8.75
N LEU A 352 -8.69 15.42 -7.85
CA LEU A 352 -9.51 16.58 -8.15
C LEU A 352 -8.82 17.52 -9.16
N THR A 353 -7.51 17.68 -9.03
CA THR A 353 -6.69 18.57 -9.88
C THR A 353 -6.22 17.90 -11.17
N ASN A 354 -6.50 16.62 -11.39
CA ASN A 354 -6.04 15.92 -12.60
C ASN A 354 -6.71 16.49 -13.86
N PRO A 355 -5.94 16.89 -14.88
CA PRO A 355 -6.48 17.51 -16.10
C PRO A 355 -7.22 16.51 -17.00
N LEU A 356 -6.87 15.20 -16.96
CA LEU A 356 -7.52 14.19 -17.80
C LEU A 356 -8.78 13.66 -17.10
N ARG A 357 -9.93 14.28 -17.43
CA ARG A 357 -11.22 13.95 -16.81
C ARG A 357 -12.02 12.88 -17.55
N ARG A 358 -11.69 12.63 -18.82
CA ARG A 358 -12.37 11.66 -19.71
C ARG A 358 -11.38 10.99 -20.66
N ILE A 359 -11.67 9.77 -21.06
CA ILE A 359 -10.93 8.94 -22.02
C ILE A 359 -11.83 8.51 -23.18
#